data_4e76d6622dac05c7f5fd4b5e407e6067
#
_entry.id   4e76d6622dac05c7f5fd4b5e407e6067
#
_cell.length_a   1.000
_cell.length_b   1.000
_cell.length_c   1.000
_cell.angle_alpha   90.00
_cell.angle_beta   90.00
_cell.angle_gamma   90.00
#
_symmetry.space_group_name_H-M   'P 1'
#
loop_
_entity.id
_entity.type
_entity.pdbx_description
1 polymer ?
#
loop_
_entity_poly.entity_id
_entity_poly.type
_entity_poly.pdbx_seq_one_letter_code
_entity_poly.pdbx_strand_id
1 'polypeptide(L)'
;MGEVRYSINGKYFKDYEVYVSSSLGLLDALKRKPVKTYDWAEYHGESVDLSNPKFEAREIVLNCFIKGDNYQEMFDNFRNVVLSEFQKAGTQRLLVEPFGYKALPFEVYLSDEVKLDKEFSESMSVGIFSLKIVEPNPIKKVLYLTDNTLNLSYNSPKETEIFYGNGTKDTVKGNASISGKSLPNGSVIIIAGNVDEITNLTTNATVLWEKLYVS
;
A
#
# COMPACT_ATOMS: atom_id res chain seq x y z
N MET A 1 15.18 -19.80 7.61
CA MET A 1 14.33 -19.71 6.42
C MET A 1 13.61 -18.37 6.50
N GLY A 2 13.70 -17.52 5.48
CA GLY A 2 13.02 -16.23 5.49
C GLY A 2 11.51 -16.42 5.44
N GLU A 3 10.76 -15.49 6.03
CA GLU A 3 9.30 -15.47 5.98
C GLU A 3 8.80 -14.19 5.28
N VAL A 4 7.55 -14.19 4.84
CA VAL A 4 6.88 -12.97 4.39
C VAL A 4 6.28 -12.29 5.60
N ARG A 5 6.71 -11.06 5.90
CA ARG A 5 6.19 -10.29 7.02
C ARG A 5 5.21 -9.23 6.53
N TYR A 6 4.12 -9.10 7.23
CA TYR A 6 3.09 -8.08 7.00
C TYR A 6 3.03 -7.15 8.19
N SER A 7 2.98 -5.85 7.94
CA SER A 7 2.74 -4.87 8.99
C SER A 7 1.78 -3.79 8.51
N ILE A 8 1.00 -3.25 9.45
CA ILE A 8 0.13 -2.10 9.26
C ILE A 8 0.55 -0.97 10.18
N ASN A 9 0.90 0.18 9.63
CA ASN A 9 1.42 1.34 10.39
C ASN A 9 2.57 0.99 11.33
N GLY A 10 3.44 0.05 10.92
CA GLY A 10 4.58 -0.41 11.70
C GLY A 10 4.27 -1.51 12.72
N LYS A 11 3.01 -1.92 12.90
CA LYS A 11 2.65 -3.08 13.72
C LYS A 11 2.71 -4.35 12.89
N TYR A 12 3.60 -5.28 13.23
CA TYR A 12 3.66 -6.57 12.56
C TYR A 12 2.46 -7.43 12.94
N PHE A 13 1.82 -8.04 11.95
CA PHE A 13 0.68 -8.92 12.17
C PHE A 13 1.01 -10.08 13.11
N LYS A 14 2.19 -10.64 12.94
CA LYS A 14 2.67 -11.78 13.75
C LYS A 14 2.78 -11.47 15.24
N ASP A 15 3.11 -10.22 15.61
CA ASP A 15 3.22 -9.81 17.02
C ASP A 15 1.86 -9.81 17.73
N TYR A 16 0.79 -9.94 16.98
CA TYR A 16 -0.60 -10.00 17.44
C TYR A 16 -1.28 -11.31 17.04
N GLU A 17 -0.47 -12.35 16.81
CA GLU A 17 -0.96 -13.68 16.43
C GLU A 17 -1.89 -13.68 15.20
N VAL A 18 -1.70 -12.71 14.29
CA VAL A 18 -2.38 -12.61 13.00
C VAL A 18 -1.46 -13.12 11.90
N TYR A 19 -1.95 -14.05 11.10
CA TYR A 19 -1.20 -14.68 10.03
C TYR A 19 -1.96 -14.56 8.71
N VAL A 20 -1.25 -14.19 7.64
CA VAL A 20 -1.80 -14.15 6.29
C VAL A 20 -1.59 -15.50 5.63
N SER A 21 -2.68 -16.21 5.36
CA SER A 21 -2.66 -17.53 4.70
C SER A 21 -2.54 -17.42 3.18
N SER A 22 -3.16 -16.39 2.59
CA SER A 22 -3.04 -16.09 1.17
C SER A 22 -3.30 -14.61 0.90
N SER A 23 -2.78 -14.12 -0.22
CA SER A 23 -2.99 -12.75 -0.67
C SER A 23 -3.28 -12.72 -2.17
N LEU A 24 -4.17 -11.82 -2.59
CA LEU A 24 -4.48 -11.49 -3.97
C LEU A 24 -4.29 -9.99 -4.18
N GLY A 25 -3.93 -9.58 -5.38
CA GLY A 25 -3.79 -8.17 -5.73
C GLY A 25 -2.44 -7.52 -5.38
N LEU A 26 -1.60 -8.15 -4.55
CA LEU A 26 -0.31 -7.57 -4.16
C LEU A 26 0.67 -7.44 -5.33
N LEU A 27 0.77 -8.48 -6.17
CA LEU A 27 1.72 -8.57 -7.27
C LEU A 27 1.04 -8.63 -8.64
N ASP A 28 -0.28 -8.57 -8.68
CA ASP A 28 -1.06 -8.67 -9.89
C ASP A 28 -0.87 -7.44 -10.78
N ALA A 29 -1.02 -7.63 -12.09
CA ALA A 29 -1.03 -6.53 -13.05
C ALA A 29 -2.16 -5.54 -12.72
N LEU A 30 -1.87 -4.25 -12.88
CA LEU A 30 -2.87 -3.21 -12.65
C LEU A 30 -3.95 -3.25 -13.73
N LYS A 31 -5.20 -3.12 -13.32
CA LYS A 31 -6.34 -3.01 -14.22
C LYS A 31 -6.33 -1.64 -14.91
N ARG A 32 -6.38 -1.64 -16.23
CA ARG A 32 -6.47 -0.40 -17.00
C ARG A 32 -7.86 0.21 -16.87
N LYS A 33 -7.93 1.54 -16.79
CA LYS A 33 -9.18 2.28 -16.95
C LYS A 33 -9.73 2.07 -18.36
N PRO A 34 -11.04 2.20 -18.57
CA PRO A 34 -11.64 2.16 -19.89
C PRO A 34 -10.94 3.13 -20.85
N VAL A 35 -10.58 2.65 -22.01
CA VAL A 35 -9.94 3.41 -23.07
C VAL A 35 -10.98 3.91 -24.07
N LYS A 36 -10.67 4.97 -24.80
CA LYS A 36 -11.51 5.42 -25.89
C LYS A 36 -11.39 4.43 -27.06
N THR A 37 -12.51 3.90 -27.48
CA THR A 37 -12.63 3.04 -28.67
C THR A 37 -13.44 3.77 -29.71
N TYR A 38 -13.08 3.54 -30.97
CA TYR A 38 -13.79 4.07 -32.14
C TYR A 38 -14.14 2.87 -33.02
N ASP A 39 -15.43 2.63 -33.18
CA ASP A 39 -15.99 1.61 -34.05
C ASP A 39 -16.52 2.30 -35.32
N TRP A 40 -15.94 1.98 -36.45
CA TRP A 40 -16.30 2.55 -37.76
C TRP A 40 -17.00 1.48 -38.59
N ALA A 41 -18.20 1.73 -39.05
CA ALA A 41 -19.02 0.76 -39.78
C ALA A 41 -18.36 0.23 -41.06
N GLU A 42 -17.38 0.93 -41.61
CA GLU A 42 -16.67 0.57 -42.83
C GLU A 42 -15.40 -0.28 -42.57
N TYR A 43 -15.01 -0.48 -41.33
CA TYR A 43 -13.80 -1.23 -40.95
C TYR A 43 -14.11 -2.40 -40.04
N HIS A 44 -13.31 -3.45 -40.12
CA HIS A 44 -13.40 -4.55 -39.18
C HIS A 44 -12.69 -4.23 -37.87
N GLY A 45 -13.36 -4.46 -36.73
CA GLY A 45 -12.81 -4.26 -35.40
C GLY A 45 -12.89 -2.80 -34.93
N GLU A 46 -12.22 -2.51 -33.83
CA GLU A 46 -12.20 -1.21 -33.17
C GLU A 46 -10.82 -0.56 -33.22
N SER A 47 -10.77 0.75 -33.38
CA SER A 47 -9.55 1.53 -33.15
C SER A 47 -9.48 1.93 -31.68
N VAL A 48 -8.36 1.64 -31.02
CA VAL A 48 -8.16 1.88 -29.58
C VAL A 48 -6.96 2.76 -29.35
N ASP A 49 -7.15 3.86 -28.61
CA ASP A 49 -6.03 4.71 -28.19
C ASP A 49 -5.37 4.15 -26.93
N LEU A 50 -4.18 3.59 -27.10
CA LEU A 50 -3.36 3.00 -26.03
C LEU A 50 -2.11 3.83 -25.69
N SER A 51 -1.99 5.05 -26.22
CA SER A 51 -0.79 5.89 -26.10
C SER A 51 -0.47 6.32 -24.66
N ASN A 52 -1.49 6.45 -23.79
CA ASN A 52 -1.33 6.93 -22.42
C ASN A 52 -2.19 6.10 -21.44
N PRO A 53 -1.77 4.88 -21.09
CA PRO A 53 -2.55 4.00 -20.24
C PRO A 53 -2.71 4.59 -18.84
N LYS A 54 -3.93 4.59 -18.34
CA LYS A 54 -4.27 4.92 -16.96
C LYS A 54 -4.81 3.68 -16.26
N PHE A 55 -4.61 3.62 -14.95
CA PHE A 55 -4.96 2.43 -14.17
C PHE A 55 -6.01 2.78 -13.11
N GLU A 56 -6.81 1.78 -12.76
CA GLU A 56 -7.77 1.85 -11.67
C GLU A 56 -7.04 1.73 -10.32
N ALA A 57 -7.74 2.02 -9.23
CA ALA A 57 -7.27 1.70 -7.89
C ALA A 57 -6.98 0.19 -7.79
N ARG A 58 -5.99 -0.17 -6.98
CA ARG A 58 -5.62 -1.57 -6.75
C ARG A 58 -6.49 -2.14 -5.64
N GLU A 59 -7.11 -3.27 -5.91
CA GLU A 59 -7.79 -4.06 -4.89
C GLU A 59 -6.85 -5.15 -4.36
N ILE A 60 -6.79 -5.29 -3.05
CA ILE A 60 -5.97 -6.28 -2.37
C ILE A 60 -6.87 -7.05 -1.40
N VAL A 61 -6.75 -8.37 -1.40
CA VAL A 61 -7.43 -9.24 -0.46
C VAL A 61 -6.38 -10.03 0.32
N LEU A 62 -6.40 -9.91 1.64
CA LEU A 62 -5.58 -10.71 2.54
C LEU A 62 -6.51 -11.67 3.31
N ASN A 63 -6.35 -12.95 3.07
CA ASN A 63 -7.02 -13.98 3.86
C ASN A 63 -6.17 -14.29 5.07
N CYS A 64 -6.73 -14.05 6.25
CA CYS A 64 -6.01 -14.09 7.50
C CYS A 64 -6.65 -15.08 8.47
N PHE A 65 -5.83 -15.61 9.37
CA PHE A 65 -6.31 -16.24 10.59
C PHE A 65 -5.62 -15.61 11.78
N ILE A 66 -6.30 -15.68 12.91
CA ILE A 66 -5.82 -15.20 14.21
C ILE A 66 -6.03 -16.29 15.24
N LYS A 67 -5.14 -16.36 16.20
CA LYS A 67 -5.25 -17.27 17.35
C LYS A 67 -4.99 -16.50 18.64
N GLY A 68 -5.37 -17.10 19.75
CA GLY A 68 -5.05 -16.68 21.10
C GLY A 68 -5.20 -17.84 22.06
N ASP A 69 -4.52 -17.80 23.18
CA ASP A 69 -4.62 -18.82 24.22
C ASP A 69 -6.05 -18.86 24.83
N ASN A 70 -6.78 -17.75 24.69
CA ASN A 70 -8.17 -17.62 25.10
C ASN A 70 -8.90 -16.60 24.22
N TYR A 71 -10.22 -16.54 24.37
CA TYR A 71 -11.10 -15.61 23.64
C TYR A 71 -10.69 -14.15 23.80
N GLN A 72 -10.38 -13.73 25.03
CA GLN A 72 -10.08 -12.32 25.31
C GLN A 72 -8.81 -11.89 24.57
N GLU A 73 -7.78 -12.68 24.62
CA GLU A 73 -6.51 -12.41 23.93
C GLU A 73 -6.69 -12.36 22.41
N MET A 74 -7.36 -13.36 21.83
CA MET A 74 -7.65 -13.37 20.39
C MET A 74 -8.43 -12.11 19.97
N PHE A 75 -9.45 -11.71 20.72
CA PHE A 75 -10.25 -10.55 20.42
C PHE A 75 -9.49 -9.24 20.60
N ASP A 76 -8.66 -9.12 21.64
CA ASP A 76 -7.83 -7.94 21.87
C ASP A 76 -6.77 -7.79 20.76
N ASN A 77 -6.15 -8.88 20.32
CA ASN A 77 -5.23 -8.89 19.20
C ASN A 77 -5.93 -8.47 17.90
N PHE A 78 -7.10 -9.02 17.60
CA PHE A 78 -7.91 -8.61 16.45
C PHE A 78 -8.25 -7.11 16.49
N ARG A 79 -8.71 -6.62 17.63
CA ARG A 79 -9.04 -5.21 17.83
C ARG A 79 -7.83 -4.31 17.65
N ASN A 80 -6.69 -4.68 18.20
CA ASN A 80 -5.47 -3.85 18.21
C ASN A 80 -4.80 -3.74 16.82
N VAL A 81 -4.91 -4.75 15.97
CA VAL A 81 -4.30 -4.74 14.63
C VAL A 81 -5.32 -4.38 13.57
N VAL A 82 -6.48 -5.02 13.58
CA VAL A 82 -7.44 -4.88 12.50
C VAL A 82 -8.33 -3.66 12.73
N LEU A 83 -9.11 -3.66 13.82
CA LEU A 83 -10.10 -2.60 14.00
C LEU A 83 -9.44 -1.25 14.29
N SER A 84 -8.45 -1.20 15.19
CA SER A 84 -7.85 0.08 15.58
C SER A 84 -7.01 0.72 14.49
N GLU A 85 -6.35 -0.07 13.63
CA GLU A 85 -5.50 0.48 12.58
C GLU A 85 -6.30 0.85 11.33
N PHE A 86 -7.17 -0.03 10.85
CA PHE A 86 -7.93 0.24 9.63
C PHE A 86 -9.10 1.20 9.79
N GLN A 87 -9.52 1.53 11.01
CA GLN A 87 -10.56 2.55 11.28
C GLN A 87 -10.00 3.96 11.45
N LYS A 88 -8.67 4.14 11.42
CA LYS A 88 -8.06 5.47 11.45
C LYS A 88 -8.43 6.27 10.21
N ALA A 89 -8.50 7.58 10.35
CA ALA A 89 -8.73 8.49 9.22
C ALA A 89 -7.59 8.41 8.19
N GLY A 90 -7.94 8.52 6.91
CA GLY A 90 -7.00 8.48 5.78
C GLY A 90 -6.57 7.07 5.40
N THR A 91 -5.54 6.99 4.56
CA THR A 91 -4.93 5.71 4.17
C THR A 91 -3.97 5.21 5.24
N GLN A 92 -3.82 3.90 5.30
CA GLN A 92 -2.96 3.21 6.26
C GLN A 92 -1.79 2.56 5.51
N ARG A 93 -0.60 2.58 6.10
CA ARG A 93 0.58 1.98 5.50
C ARG A 93 0.61 0.48 5.74
N LEU A 94 0.27 -0.29 4.70
CA LEU A 94 0.57 -1.73 4.65
C LEU A 94 1.98 -1.90 4.09
N LEU A 95 2.84 -2.60 4.81
CA LEU A 95 4.17 -2.99 4.36
C LEU A 95 4.25 -4.51 4.28
N VAL A 96 4.67 -5.02 3.13
CA VAL A 96 4.91 -6.44 2.91
C VAL A 96 6.39 -6.63 2.65
N GLU A 97 7.07 -7.44 3.47
CA GLU A 97 8.49 -7.71 3.40
C GLU A 97 8.73 -9.19 3.03
N PRO A 98 8.91 -9.49 1.74
CA PRO A 98 9.07 -10.86 1.29
C PRO A 98 10.51 -11.33 1.52
N PHE A 99 10.72 -12.30 2.39
CA PHE A 99 11.98 -13.05 2.57
C PHE A 99 13.26 -12.20 2.67
N GLY A 100 13.16 -10.94 3.14
CA GLY A 100 14.31 -10.03 3.21
C GLY A 100 14.65 -9.32 1.90
N TYR A 101 13.83 -9.48 0.86
CA TYR A 101 13.92 -8.69 -0.36
C TYR A 101 13.33 -7.28 -0.18
N LYS A 102 13.37 -6.49 -1.26
CA LYS A 102 12.80 -5.12 -1.25
C LYS A 102 11.37 -5.13 -0.78
N ALA A 103 11.08 -4.31 0.22
CA ALA A 103 9.74 -4.15 0.75
C ALA A 103 8.75 -3.59 -0.28
N LEU A 104 7.50 -4.02 -0.18
CA LEU A 104 6.38 -3.59 -1.00
C LEU A 104 5.44 -2.74 -0.12
N PRO A 105 5.52 -1.41 -0.18
CA PRO A 105 4.66 -0.53 0.58
C PRO A 105 3.39 -0.17 -0.19
N PHE A 106 2.27 -0.14 0.52
CA PHE A 106 0.96 0.24 0.00
C PHE A 106 0.31 1.26 0.93
N GLU A 107 -0.31 2.29 0.37
CA GLU A 107 -1.20 3.20 1.09
C GLU A 107 -2.64 2.76 0.84
N VAL A 108 -3.25 2.13 1.82
CA VAL A 108 -4.52 1.43 1.66
C VAL A 108 -5.59 1.92 2.63
N TYR A 109 -6.84 1.69 2.28
CA TYR A 109 -7.98 1.80 3.20
C TYR A 109 -8.84 0.54 3.11
N LEU A 110 -9.58 0.27 4.19
CA LEU A 110 -10.51 -0.85 4.24
C LEU A 110 -11.75 -0.51 3.39
N SER A 111 -12.07 -1.36 2.41
CA SER A 111 -13.17 -1.11 1.47
C SER A 111 -14.47 -1.82 1.83
N ASP A 112 -14.40 -2.79 2.74
CA ASP A 112 -15.54 -3.62 3.13
C ASP A 112 -15.50 -3.94 4.63
N GLU A 113 -16.60 -4.42 5.20
CA GLU A 113 -16.62 -4.89 6.57
C GLU A 113 -15.70 -6.11 6.77
N VAL A 114 -15.11 -6.22 7.95
CA VAL A 114 -14.32 -7.40 8.32
C VAL A 114 -15.18 -8.31 9.18
N LYS A 115 -15.53 -9.46 8.63
CA LYS A 115 -16.28 -10.52 9.35
C LYS A 115 -15.28 -11.49 9.95
N LEU A 116 -15.33 -11.65 11.27
CA LEU A 116 -14.54 -12.63 12.00
C LEU A 116 -15.38 -13.89 12.19
N ASP A 117 -15.05 -14.94 11.44
CA ASP A 117 -15.55 -16.28 11.68
C ASP A 117 -14.66 -16.95 12.73
N LYS A 118 -15.25 -17.44 13.80
CA LYS A 118 -14.53 -17.82 15.02
C LYS A 118 -14.99 -19.14 15.61
N GLU A 119 -14.03 -19.88 16.12
CA GLU A 119 -14.25 -21.07 16.93
C GLU A 119 -13.64 -20.87 18.31
N PHE A 120 -14.38 -21.22 19.34
CA PHE A 120 -13.97 -21.15 20.74
C PHE A 120 -13.80 -22.54 21.33
N SER A 121 -12.69 -22.74 22.02
CA SER A 121 -12.44 -23.89 22.89
C SER A 121 -11.94 -23.39 24.25
N GLU A 122 -11.92 -24.25 25.26
CA GLU A 122 -11.38 -23.89 26.59
C GLU A 122 -9.89 -23.58 26.57
N SER A 123 -9.15 -24.18 25.61
CA SER A 123 -7.69 -24.12 25.57
C SER A 123 -7.15 -23.23 24.44
N MET A 124 -7.97 -22.86 23.45
CA MET A 124 -7.53 -22.04 22.31
C MET A 124 -8.74 -21.42 21.63
N SER A 125 -8.59 -20.19 21.20
CA SER A 125 -9.54 -19.50 20.34
C SER A 125 -8.91 -19.15 19.02
N VAL A 126 -9.59 -19.44 17.92
CA VAL A 126 -9.13 -19.15 16.57
C VAL A 126 -10.20 -18.39 15.79
N GLY A 127 -9.79 -17.56 14.88
CA GLY A 127 -10.67 -16.84 13.99
C GLY A 127 -10.10 -16.72 12.59
N ILE A 128 -10.98 -16.70 11.60
CA ILE A 128 -10.63 -16.52 10.19
C ILE A 128 -11.34 -15.26 9.69
N PHE A 129 -10.65 -14.45 8.93
CA PHE A 129 -11.20 -13.24 8.34
C PHE A 129 -10.49 -12.85 7.06
N SER A 130 -11.13 -12.01 6.26
CA SER A 130 -10.52 -11.43 5.05
C SER A 130 -10.49 -9.91 5.16
N LEU A 131 -9.35 -9.33 4.84
CA LEU A 131 -9.19 -7.89 4.69
C LEU A 131 -9.30 -7.55 3.21
N LYS A 132 -10.37 -6.87 2.83
CA LYS A 132 -10.53 -6.28 1.50
C LYS A 132 -10.14 -4.83 1.58
N ILE A 133 -9.01 -4.50 1.00
CA ILE A 133 -8.39 -3.18 1.08
C ILE A 133 -8.13 -2.63 -0.33
N VAL A 134 -8.14 -1.32 -0.44
CA VAL A 134 -7.93 -0.63 -1.71
C VAL A 134 -6.79 0.36 -1.58
N GLU A 135 -5.89 0.31 -2.55
CA GLU A 135 -4.86 1.33 -2.77
C GLU A 135 -5.35 2.30 -3.86
N PRO A 136 -5.70 3.56 -3.51
CA PRO A 136 -6.28 4.50 -4.46
C PRO A 136 -5.32 4.94 -5.56
N ASN A 137 -4.03 5.06 -5.23
CA ASN A 137 -2.97 5.52 -6.13
C ASN A 137 -1.88 4.45 -6.29
N PRO A 138 -2.09 3.43 -7.15
CA PRO A 138 -1.18 2.29 -7.22
C PRO A 138 0.14 2.59 -7.96
N ILE A 139 0.19 3.65 -8.79
CA ILE A 139 1.42 4.07 -9.47
C ILE A 139 2.19 5.01 -8.56
N LYS A 140 3.42 4.62 -8.21
CA LYS A 140 4.20 5.32 -7.19
C LYS A 140 5.69 5.13 -7.36
N LYS A 141 6.47 6.12 -6.89
CA LYS A 141 7.89 6.00 -6.58
C LYS A 141 8.05 5.68 -5.10
N VAL A 142 9.01 4.85 -4.77
CA VAL A 142 9.28 4.45 -3.38
C VAL A 142 10.72 4.77 -3.04
N LEU A 143 10.90 5.52 -1.96
CA LEU A 143 12.19 5.94 -1.45
C LEU A 143 12.40 5.34 -0.05
N TYR A 144 13.65 5.05 0.28
CA TYR A 144 14.06 4.56 1.59
C TYR A 144 15.05 5.54 2.21
N LEU A 145 14.71 6.06 3.38
CA LEU A 145 15.52 7.02 4.11
C LEU A 145 16.43 6.30 5.11
N THR A 146 17.73 6.46 4.94
CA THR A 146 18.75 5.93 5.86
C THR A 146 19.14 6.89 6.97
N ASP A 147 18.75 8.14 6.83
CA ASP A 147 18.99 9.20 7.80
C ASP A 147 17.71 9.56 8.58
N ASN A 148 17.84 10.45 9.58
CA ASN A 148 16.70 10.96 10.33
C ASN A 148 16.09 12.24 9.72
N THR A 149 16.61 12.69 8.57
CA THR A 149 16.21 13.95 7.95
C THR A 149 16.05 13.75 6.47
N LEU A 150 14.85 14.03 5.95
CA LEU A 150 14.54 13.96 4.52
C LEU A 150 14.75 15.33 3.86
N ASN A 151 15.53 15.29 2.76
CA ASN A 151 15.57 16.36 1.76
C ASN A 151 15.06 15.78 0.45
N LEU A 152 14.06 16.42 -0.14
CA LEU A 152 13.40 15.94 -1.36
C LEU A 152 12.95 17.13 -2.19
N SER A 153 13.37 17.17 -3.44
CA SER A 153 12.85 18.12 -4.42
C SER A 153 12.60 17.47 -5.76
N TYR A 154 11.58 17.90 -6.46
CA TYR A 154 11.26 17.49 -7.82
C TYR A 154 10.32 18.49 -8.48
N ASN A 155 10.23 18.41 -9.81
CA ASN A 155 9.24 19.16 -10.58
C ASN A 155 8.15 18.22 -11.06
N SER A 156 6.89 18.64 -10.95
CA SER A 156 5.74 17.92 -11.48
C SER A 156 4.71 18.91 -12.06
N PRO A 157 4.20 18.69 -13.28
CA PRO A 157 3.14 19.52 -13.84
C PRO A 157 1.77 19.27 -13.20
N LYS A 158 1.63 18.16 -12.46
CA LYS A 158 0.39 17.72 -11.84
C LYS A 158 0.56 17.49 -10.36
N GLU A 159 -0.58 17.40 -9.67
CA GLU A 159 -0.63 17.10 -8.24
C GLU A 159 -0.05 15.72 -7.93
N THR A 160 0.74 15.65 -6.86
CA THR A 160 1.31 14.44 -6.30
C THR A 160 1.09 14.41 -4.79
N GLU A 161 1.00 13.23 -4.22
CA GLU A 161 0.91 13.00 -2.78
C GLU A 161 2.21 12.36 -2.29
N ILE A 162 2.75 12.87 -1.20
CA ILE A 162 3.95 12.35 -0.55
C ILE A 162 3.56 11.79 0.81
N PHE A 163 3.68 10.48 0.98
CA PHE A 163 3.38 9.78 2.23
C PHE A 163 4.68 9.43 2.95
N TYR A 164 4.78 9.81 4.22
CA TYR A 164 6.00 9.66 5.00
C TYR A 164 6.07 8.39 5.84
N GLY A 165 5.00 7.58 5.87
CA GLY A 165 4.94 6.34 6.63
C GLY A 165 4.67 6.48 8.11
N ASN A 166 4.54 7.71 8.61
CA ASN A 166 4.18 8.04 10.00
C ASN A 166 2.73 8.53 10.14
N GLY A 167 1.87 8.26 9.15
CA GLY A 167 0.48 8.74 9.09
C GLY A 167 0.34 10.17 8.58
N THR A 168 1.44 10.87 8.26
CA THR A 168 1.39 12.20 7.66
C THR A 168 1.59 12.12 6.15
N LYS A 169 0.97 13.05 5.43
CA LYS A 169 1.16 13.25 3.99
C LYS A 169 1.17 14.72 3.64
N ASP A 170 1.84 15.04 2.54
CA ASP A 170 1.75 16.33 1.88
C ASP A 170 1.15 16.16 0.49
N THR A 171 0.30 17.09 0.08
CA THR A 171 -0.20 17.18 -1.28
C THR A 171 0.47 18.36 -1.97
N VAL A 172 1.17 18.10 -3.06
CA VAL A 172 1.98 19.09 -3.76
C VAL A 172 1.40 19.33 -5.15
N LYS A 173 1.17 20.60 -5.46
CA LYS A 173 0.81 21.07 -6.80
C LYS A 173 2.00 21.77 -7.41
N GLY A 174 2.55 21.20 -8.47
CA GLY A 174 3.75 21.74 -9.10
C GLY A 174 5.03 21.21 -8.46
N ASN A 175 5.99 22.11 -8.21
CA ASN A 175 7.32 21.73 -7.72
C ASN A 175 7.30 21.43 -6.23
N ALA A 176 7.85 20.29 -5.84
CA ALA A 176 8.08 19.94 -4.44
C ALA A 176 9.44 20.47 -3.98
N SER A 177 9.48 20.97 -2.76
CA SER A 177 10.72 21.31 -2.07
C SER A 177 10.54 21.06 -0.57
N ILE A 178 11.09 19.96 -0.10
CA ILE A 178 11.07 19.54 1.30
C ILE A 178 12.50 19.54 1.78
N SER A 179 12.77 20.31 2.82
CA SER A 179 14.11 20.43 3.41
C SER A 179 14.05 20.20 4.90
N GLY A 180 14.91 19.34 5.40
CA GLY A 180 15.09 19.12 6.82
C GLY A 180 13.90 18.44 7.53
N LYS A 181 13.03 17.70 6.81
CA LYS A 181 11.90 17.02 7.45
C LYS A 181 12.38 15.86 8.32
N SER A 182 12.15 15.95 9.62
CA SER A 182 12.53 14.91 10.56
C SER A 182 11.61 13.69 10.43
N LEU A 183 12.19 12.53 10.19
CA LEU A 183 11.53 11.22 10.07
C LEU A 183 12.41 10.17 10.76
N PRO A 184 11.83 9.07 11.26
CA PRO A 184 12.63 7.96 11.78
C PRO A 184 13.57 7.37 10.73
N ASN A 185 14.75 6.92 11.15
CA ASN A 185 15.62 6.13 10.29
C ASN A 185 14.89 4.86 9.80
N GLY A 186 15.09 4.51 8.53
CA GLY A 186 14.38 3.39 7.91
C GLY A 186 12.99 3.74 7.39
N SER A 187 12.60 5.02 7.41
CA SER A 187 11.31 5.44 6.86
C SER A 187 11.22 5.15 5.37
N VAL A 188 10.08 4.58 4.96
CA VAL A 188 9.72 4.39 3.56
C VAL A 188 8.81 5.53 3.12
N ILE A 189 9.24 6.30 2.15
CA ILE A 189 8.50 7.43 1.58
C ILE A 189 7.88 6.99 0.26
N ILE A 190 6.61 7.29 0.06
CA ILE A 190 5.90 7.04 -1.20
C ILE A 190 5.56 8.38 -1.83
N ILE A 191 5.91 8.55 -3.11
CA ILE A 191 5.38 9.61 -3.96
C ILE A 191 4.39 8.96 -4.90
N ALA A 192 3.12 9.32 -4.79
CA ALA A 192 2.02 8.72 -5.54
C ALA A 192 1.32 9.76 -6.45
N GLY A 193 0.59 9.26 -7.45
CA GLY A 193 -0.11 10.07 -8.43
C GLY A 193 0.55 10.05 -9.80
N ASN A 194 0.76 11.21 -10.41
CA ASN A 194 1.29 11.27 -11.78
C ASN A 194 2.83 11.24 -11.81
N VAL A 195 3.40 10.14 -11.30
CA VAL A 195 4.87 10.02 -11.13
C VAL A 195 5.66 9.95 -12.45
N ASP A 196 4.99 9.67 -13.56
CA ASP A 196 5.61 9.62 -14.90
C ASP A 196 6.06 10.98 -15.40
N GLU A 197 5.43 12.04 -14.91
CA GLU A 197 5.72 13.42 -15.30
C GLU A 197 6.66 14.13 -14.31
N ILE A 198 7.15 13.39 -13.29
CA ILE A 198 8.15 13.92 -12.35
C ILE A 198 9.50 14.03 -13.04
N THR A 199 10.10 15.21 -12.94
CA THR A 199 11.45 15.52 -13.43
C THR A 199 12.32 16.12 -12.33
N ASN A 200 13.64 16.09 -12.53
CA ASN A 200 14.62 16.69 -11.62
C ASN A 200 14.49 16.22 -10.16
N LEU A 201 14.21 14.93 -9.98
CA LEU A 201 14.14 14.34 -8.64
C LEU A 201 15.52 14.35 -7.98
N THR A 202 15.63 15.10 -6.88
CA THR A 202 16.81 15.15 -6.03
C THR A 202 16.41 14.79 -4.60
N THR A 203 17.12 13.85 -3.99
CA THR A 203 16.86 13.40 -2.64
C THR A 203 18.10 12.78 -2.00
N ASN A 204 18.17 12.81 -0.67
CA ASN A 204 19.15 12.05 0.12
C ASN A 204 18.67 10.62 0.44
N ALA A 205 17.43 10.28 0.11
CA ALA A 205 16.90 8.93 0.28
C ALA A 205 17.28 8.04 -0.93
N THR A 206 17.43 6.74 -0.68
CA THR A 206 17.67 5.76 -1.73
C THR A 206 16.38 5.42 -2.47
N VAL A 207 16.38 5.47 -3.80
CA VAL A 207 15.22 5.05 -4.59
C VAL A 207 15.15 3.52 -4.59
N LEU A 208 14.12 2.96 -3.95
CA LEU A 208 13.85 1.51 -3.97
C LEU A 208 13.15 1.10 -5.27
N TRP A 209 12.14 1.87 -5.66
CA TRP A 209 11.34 1.63 -6.85
C TRP A 209 11.11 2.94 -7.59
N GLU A 210 11.63 3.03 -8.80
CA GLU A 210 11.39 4.19 -9.67
C GLU A 210 9.92 4.29 -10.07
N LYS A 211 9.33 3.14 -10.37
CA LYS A 211 7.92 3.01 -10.67
C LYS A 211 7.47 1.60 -10.32
N LEU A 212 6.76 1.48 -9.23
CA LEU A 212 6.29 0.16 -8.79
C LEU A 212 5.10 -0.29 -9.67
N TYR A 213 5.16 -1.53 -10.19
CA TYR A 213 4.15 -2.24 -11.01
C TYR A 213 4.02 -1.84 -12.48
N VAL A 214 4.78 -0.89 -12.99
CA VAL A 214 4.77 -0.56 -14.42
C VAL A 214 6.21 -0.40 -14.87
N SER A 215 6.59 -1.10 -15.91
CA SER A 215 7.90 -0.97 -16.59
C SER A 215 7.90 0.24 -17.52
#